data_6e419ac5b2434028609fd33ec9c47a8e
#
_entry.id   6e419ac5b2434028609fd33ec9c47a8e
#
_cell.length_a   1.000
_cell.length_b   1.000
_cell.length_c   1.000
_cell.angle_alpha   90.00
_cell.angle_beta   90.00
_cell.angle_gamma   90.00
#
_symmetry.space_group_name_H-M   'P 1'
#
loop_
_entity.id
_entity.type
_entity.pdbx_description
1 polymer ?
#
loop_
_entity_poly.entity_id
_entity_poly.type
_entity_poly.pdbx_seq_one_letter_code
_entity_poly.pdbx_strand_id
1 'polypeptide(L)'
;MTGAAGVTGAESGGVVAGSGAAGVTGTRPSSPIAARVEVVRTAAADDRGKVRAATAVTVGEDEAVFPGHYPGFPIFPGVCVIECVHLSGLRTPPPGATGLELVAVESTRFLSPVFPGDRLEVDLVWTGGSGTWRCAAKVATERGAAAQVRLRFTAEEA
;
A
#
# COMPACT_ATOMS: atom_id res chain seq x y z
N MET A 1 7.03 57.64 -2.58
CA MET A 1 7.21 57.21 -2.38
C MET A 1 6.73 56.13 -2.18
N THR A 2 6.56 55.85 -2.23
CA THR A 2 6.32 55.13 -2.21
C THR A 2 6.13 53.90 -1.96
N GLY A 3 6.10 53.70 -1.99
CA GLY A 3 6.10 52.67 -1.75
C GLY A 3 5.89 51.55 -1.73
N ALA A 4 5.76 51.69 -1.90
CA ALA A 4 5.74 50.87 -2.00
C ALA A 4 5.60 49.72 -1.69
N ALA A 5 5.69 49.92 -1.61
CA ALA A 5 5.80 49.05 -1.43
C ALA A 5 5.37 47.94 -1.12
N GLY A 6 5.29 48.08 -1.11
CA GLY A 6 5.19 47.17 -0.82
C GLY A 6 4.75 46.13 -0.95
N VAL A 7 4.55 46.42 -1.06
CA VAL A 7 4.30 45.68 -1.22
C VAL A 7 4.26 44.52 -1.13
N THR A 8 4.44 44.74 -1.16
CA THR A 8 4.66 43.79 -1.20
C THR A 8 4.33 42.70 -0.75
N GLY A 9 4.28 42.94 -0.57
CA GLY A 9 4.22 42.01 -0.19
C GLY A 9 3.73 40.98 -0.34
N ALA A 10 3.63 41.19 -0.46
CA ALA A 10 3.39 40.44 -0.60
C ALA A 10 3.37 39.33 -0.70
N GLU A 11 3.50 39.57 -0.81
CA GLU A 11 3.65 38.71 -0.98
C GLU A 11 3.39 37.69 -0.69
N SER A 12 3.29 38.02 -0.61
CA SER A 12 3.19 37.15 -0.49
C SER A 12 2.97 36.09 -0.41
N GLY A 13 3.01 36.26 -0.39
CA GLY A 13 2.97 35.31 -0.48
C GLY A 13 2.76 34.31 -0.45
N GLY A 14 2.77 34.56 -0.32
CA GLY A 14 2.67 33.78 -0.45
C GLY A 14 2.47 32.82 -0.54
N VAL A 15 2.42 33.10 -0.50
CA VAL A 15 2.24 32.42 -0.76
C VAL A 15 2.11 31.42 -0.76
N VAL A 16 2.17 31.71 -0.70
CA VAL A 16 2.09 30.95 -0.84
C VAL A 16 2.01 29.94 -0.83
N ALA A 17 2.16 30.29 -0.76
CA ALA A 17 2.15 29.46 -0.90
C ALA A 17 2.09 28.45 -0.86
N GLY A 18 2.08 28.68 -0.78
CA GLY A 18 2.09 27.82 -0.92
C GLY A 18 1.91 26.87 -0.88
N SER A 19 1.91 27.18 -0.74
CA SER A 19 1.81 26.52 -0.81
C SER A 19 1.50 25.53 -0.85
N GLY A 20 1.33 25.63 -0.68
CA GLY A 20 1.10 24.82 -0.51
C GLY A 20 0.91 23.89 -1.07
N ALA A 21 0.77 24.28 -1.52
CA ALA A 21 0.65 23.68 -2.36
C ALA A 21 0.95 22.54 -2.17
N ALA A 22 1.39 22.79 -1.76
CA ALA A 22 1.92 22.00 -1.55
C ALA A 22 1.14 20.93 -1.39
N GLY A 23 0.68 21.15 -0.84
CA GLY A 23 0.14 20.16 -0.49
C GLY A 23 -0.31 19.30 -1.40
N VAL A 24 -0.63 19.80 -1.80
CA VAL A 24 -1.02 19.26 -2.71
C VAL A 24 -0.51 18.11 -2.98
N THR A 25 0.34 18.29 -2.89
CA THR A 25 1.01 17.29 -3.13
C THR A 25 0.29 16.15 -2.80
N GLY A 26 -0.44 16.24 -2.13
CA GLY A 26 -0.99 15.20 -1.95
C GLY A 26 -1.57 14.52 -3.03
N THR A 27 -1.08 14.56 -3.91
CA THR A 27 -1.50 13.93 -5.02
C THR A 27 -1.77 12.53 -4.73
N ARG A 28 -1.36 11.93 -3.67
CA ARG A 28 -1.63 10.59 -3.47
C ARG A 28 -2.94 10.43 -2.78
N PRO A 29 -3.82 9.57 -3.22
CA PRO A 29 -5.00 9.25 -2.45
C PRO A 29 -4.55 8.64 -1.13
N SER A 30 -5.23 8.96 -0.07
CA SER A 30 -4.87 8.39 1.20
C SER A 30 -5.30 6.94 1.24
N SER A 31 -4.47 6.13 1.85
CA SER A 31 -4.79 4.72 2.05
C SER A 31 -5.86 4.59 3.12
N PRO A 32 -6.74 3.61 3.01
CA PRO A 32 -7.72 3.36 4.06
C PRO A 32 -7.10 2.81 5.34
N ILE A 33 -5.82 2.52 5.34
CA ILE A 33 -5.15 2.00 6.53
C ILE A 33 -3.96 2.87 6.88
N ALA A 34 -3.68 2.95 8.16
CA ALA A 34 -2.53 3.68 8.67
C ALA A 34 -1.33 2.78 8.92
N ALA A 35 -1.52 1.48 8.89
CA ALA A 35 -0.47 0.53 9.24
C ALA A 35 0.68 0.59 8.25
N ARG A 36 1.88 0.39 8.75
CA ARG A 36 3.07 0.38 7.92
C ARG A 36 3.41 -1.01 7.49
N VAL A 37 3.90 -1.14 6.27
CA VAL A 37 4.39 -2.40 5.75
C VAL A 37 5.86 -2.56 6.14
N GLU A 38 6.16 -3.67 6.78
CA GLU A 38 7.52 -4.04 7.14
C GLU A 38 7.99 -5.05 6.10
N VAL A 39 9.09 -4.75 5.40
CA VAL A 39 9.63 -5.69 4.43
C VAL A 39 10.45 -6.73 5.17
N VAL A 40 10.00 -7.97 5.12
CA VAL A 40 10.69 -9.08 5.77
C VAL A 40 11.74 -9.67 4.82
N ARG A 41 11.38 -9.75 3.53
CA ARG A 41 12.30 -10.26 2.51
C ARG A 41 11.99 -9.57 1.20
N THR A 42 12.99 -8.93 0.61
CA THR A 42 12.81 -8.28 -0.69
C THR A 42 12.61 -9.32 -1.77
N ALA A 43 12.09 -8.89 -2.91
CA ALA A 43 11.80 -9.81 -4.00
C ALA A 43 13.09 -10.32 -4.62
N ALA A 44 13.18 -11.65 -4.72
CA ALA A 44 14.34 -12.31 -5.30
C ALA A 44 13.91 -13.68 -5.81
N ALA A 45 14.62 -14.17 -6.82
CA ALA A 45 14.33 -15.48 -7.36
C ALA A 45 14.78 -16.57 -6.37
N ASP A 46 13.93 -17.57 -6.22
CA ASP A 46 14.29 -18.73 -5.39
C ASP A 46 15.02 -19.78 -6.25
N ASP A 47 15.28 -20.94 -5.68
CA ASP A 47 16.03 -21.99 -6.37
C ASP A 47 15.35 -22.48 -7.64
N ARG A 48 14.06 -22.25 -7.75
CA ARG A 48 13.27 -22.66 -8.92
C ARG A 48 13.02 -21.52 -9.87
N GLY A 49 13.63 -20.37 -9.62
CA GLY A 49 13.44 -19.19 -10.48
C GLY A 49 12.18 -18.41 -10.20
N LYS A 50 11.40 -18.76 -9.17
CA LYS A 50 10.22 -17.96 -8.82
C LYS A 50 10.66 -16.77 -7.99
N VAL A 51 10.10 -15.62 -8.29
CA VAL A 51 10.42 -14.39 -7.56
C VAL A 51 9.49 -14.30 -6.36
N ARG A 52 10.06 -14.32 -5.18
CA ARG A 52 9.30 -14.33 -3.93
C ARG A 52 9.71 -13.17 -3.04
N ALA A 53 8.76 -12.70 -2.27
CA ALA A 53 8.99 -11.64 -1.29
C ALA A 53 8.11 -11.91 -0.08
N ALA A 54 8.40 -11.24 1.01
CA ALA A 54 7.60 -11.37 2.22
C ALA A 54 7.54 -10.04 2.95
N THR A 55 6.37 -9.73 3.47
CA THR A 55 6.16 -8.53 4.27
C THR A 55 5.34 -8.89 5.51
N ALA A 56 5.26 -7.94 6.42
CA ALA A 56 4.39 -8.04 7.58
C ALA A 56 3.71 -6.70 7.81
N VAL A 57 2.46 -6.76 8.25
CA VAL A 57 1.69 -5.57 8.56
C VAL A 57 0.96 -5.83 9.87
N THR A 58 1.15 -4.95 10.83
CA THR A 58 0.40 -5.06 12.10
C THR A 58 -0.83 -4.17 12.00
N VAL A 59 -1.99 -4.74 12.25
CA VAL A 59 -3.26 -4.02 12.20
C VAL A 59 -3.41 -3.29 13.54
N GLY A 60 -3.38 -1.96 13.50
CA GLY A 60 -3.49 -1.18 14.71
C GLY A 60 -4.89 -1.29 15.30
N GLU A 61 -4.97 -1.22 16.61
CA GLU A 61 -6.28 -1.28 17.27
C GLU A 61 -7.05 0.00 17.09
N ASP A 62 -6.38 1.08 16.73
CA ASP A 62 -6.99 2.38 16.54
C ASP A 62 -7.15 2.76 15.06
N GLU A 63 -7.12 1.79 14.16
CA GLU A 63 -7.34 2.09 12.76
C GLU A 63 -8.68 2.78 12.60
N ALA A 64 -8.69 3.84 11.80
CA ALA A 64 -9.88 4.65 11.63
C ALA A 64 -11.04 3.88 11.01
N VAL A 65 -10.77 2.77 10.36
CA VAL A 65 -11.79 1.98 9.70
C VAL A 65 -12.68 1.25 10.69
N PHE A 66 -12.19 0.95 11.90
CA PHE A 66 -12.97 0.15 12.83
C PHE A 66 -14.24 0.84 13.34
N PRO A 67 -14.18 2.13 13.76
CA PRO A 67 -15.40 2.75 14.26
C PRO A 67 -16.53 2.82 13.23
N GLY A 68 -16.20 2.89 11.94
CA GLY A 68 -17.21 3.02 10.91
C GLY A 68 -17.62 1.72 10.26
N HIS A 69 -17.09 0.58 10.72
CA HIS A 69 -17.35 -0.70 10.09
C HIS A 69 -17.75 -1.69 11.18
N TYR A 70 -18.99 -2.15 11.15
CA TYR A 70 -19.52 -3.08 12.15
C TYR A 70 -19.29 -2.56 13.57
N PRO A 71 -19.97 -1.48 13.97
CA PRO A 71 -19.82 -0.97 15.35
C PRO A 71 -20.01 -2.09 16.36
N GLY A 72 -19.10 -2.20 17.31
CA GLY A 72 -19.13 -3.27 18.29
C GLY A 72 -18.58 -4.60 17.80
N PHE A 73 -18.12 -4.64 16.54
CA PHE A 73 -17.60 -5.86 15.95
C PHE A 73 -16.37 -5.47 15.14
N PRO A 74 -15.23 -5.30 15.77
CA PRO A 74 -14.06 -4.78 15.09
C PRO A 74 -13.39 -5.84 14.22
N ILE A 75 -13.83 -5.93 12.99
CA ILE A 75 -13.21 -6.81 12.00
C ILE A 75 -12.58 -5.93 10.94
N PHE A 76 -11.34 -6.23 10.60
CA PHE A 76 -10.63 -5.50 9.56
C PHE A 76 -11.27 -5.82 8.22
N PRO A 77 -11.74 -4.83 7.45
CA PRO A 77 -12.47 -5.11 6.21
C PRO A 77 -11.60 -5.79 5.16
N GLY A 78 -12.23 -6.63 4.33
CA GLY A 78 -11.49 -7.29 3.27
C GLY A 78 -10.79 -6.33 2.33
N VAL A 79 -11.42 -5.19 2.03
CA VAL A 79 -10.78 -4.20 1.15
C VAL A 79 -9.48 -3.67 1.77
N CYS A 80 -9.40 -3.63 3.09
CA CYS A 80 -8.19 -3.20 3.76
C CYS A 80 -7.11 -4.29 3.71
N VAL A 81 -7.51 -5.56 3.73
CA VAL A 81 -6.56 -6.65 3.54
C VAL A 81 -5.97 -6.57 2.13
N ILE A 82 -6.80 -6.29 1.13
CA ILE A 82 -6.32 -6.11 -0.24
C ILE A 82 -5.34 -4.94 -0.30
N GLU A 83 -5.63 -3.86 0.40
CA GLU A 83 -4.72 -2.72 0.42
C GLU A 83 -3.38 -3.08 1.06
N CYS A 84 -3.39 -3.91 2.11
CA CYS A 84 -2.14 -4.38 2.70
C CYS A 84 -1.31 -5.15 1.67
N VAL A 85 -1.94 -5.97 0.85
CA VAL A 85 -1.24 -6.72 -0.19
C VAL A 85 -0.72 -5.77 -1.27
N HIS A 86 -1.54 -4.79 -1.65
CA HIS A 86 -1.13 -3.79 -2.65
C HIS A 86 0.12 -3.02 -2.16
N LEU A 87 0.08 -2.52 -0.95
CA LEU A 87 1.21 -1.79 -0.39
C LEU A 87 2.45 -2.69 -0.27
N SER A 88 2.23 -3.95 0.09
CA SER A 88 3.31 -4.93 0.16
C SER A 88 3.98 -5.11 -1.19
N GLY A 89 3.17 -5.21 -2.26
CA GLY A 89 3.72 -5.32 -3.60
C GLY A 89 4.53 -4.10 -3.99
N LEU A 90 4.04 -2.91 -3.67
CA LEU A 90 4.77 -1.69 -3.98
C LEU A 90 6.11 -1.62 -3.25
N ARG A 91 6.21 -2.23 -2.08
CA ARG A 91 7.44 -2.22 -1.30
C ARG A 91 8.41 -3.34 -1.69
N THR A 92 7.96 -4.31 -2.47
CA THR A 92 8.79 -5.45 -2.86
C THR A 92 8.67 -5.69 -4.36
N PRO A 93 9.03 -4.69 -5.19
CA PRO A 93 8.89 -4.87 -6.65
C PRO A 93 9.80 -5.98 -7.15
N PRO A 94 9.39 -6.69 -8.20
CA PRO A 94 10.25 -7.70 -8.78
C PRO A 94 11.52 -7.06 -9.36
N PRO A 95 12.64 -7.78 -9.38
CA PRO A 95 13.89 -7.22 -9.87
C PRO A 95 13.73 -6.68 -11.30
N GLY A 96 14.23 -5.49 -11.53
CA GLY A 96 14.18 -4.85 -12.84
C GLY A 96 12.91 -4.09 -13.15
N ALA A 97 11.90 -4.19 -12.30
CA ALA A 97 10.65 -3.49 -12.52
C ALA A 97 10.61 -2.21 -11.68
N THR A 98 10.16 -1.13 -12.31
CA THR A 98 10.02 0.17 -11.61
C THR A 98 8.65 0.72 -11.92
N GLY A 99 8.20 1.68 -11.12
CA GLY A 99 6.95 2.35 -11.38
C GLY A 99 5.75 1.44 -11.38
N LEU A 100 5.69 0.51 -10.43
CA LEU A 100 4.55 -0.40 -10.36
C LEU A 100 3.25 0.34 -10.15
N GLU A 101 2.25 0.02 -10.96
CA GLU A 101 0.91 0.55 -10.83
C GLU A 101 -0.08 -0.59 -10.83
N LEU A 102 -0.95 -0.61 -9.84
CA LEU A 102 -2.00 -1.62 -9.76
C LEU A 102 -3.04 -1.35 -10.83
N VAL A 103 -3.32 -2.35 -11.67
CA VAL A 103 -4.33 -2.20 -12.72
C VAL A 103 -5.53 -3.11 -12.52
N ALA A 104 -5.41 -4.15 -11.70
CA ALA A 104 -6.56 -5.02 -11.46
C ALA A 104 -6.37 -5.85 -10.21
N VAL A 105 -7.47 -6.08 -9.51
CA VAL A 105 -7.55 -7.12 -8.50
C VAL A 105 -8.19 -8.31 -9.20
N GLU A 106 -7.38 -9.31 -9.47
CA GLU A 106 -7.85 -10.42 -10.32
C GLU A 106 -8.67 -11.43 -9.55
N SER A 107 -8.32 -11.68 -8.30
CA SER A 107 -9.13 -12.56 -7.46
C SER A 107 -8.81 -12.30 -6.00
N THR A 108 -9.80 -12.55 -5.17
CA THR A 108 -9.63 -12.50 -3.73
C THR A 108 -10.40 -13.65 -3.12
N ARG A 109 -9.85 -14.17 -2.03
CA ARG A 109 -10.52 -15.22 -1.29
C ARG A 109 -10.23 -14.97 0.18
N PHE A 110 -11.28 -14.70 0.95
CA PHE A 110 -11.12 -14.45 2.37
C PHE A 110 -11.45 -15.73 3.12
N LEU A 111 -10.51 -16.17 3.97
CA LEU A 111 -10.61 -17.48 4.62
C LEU A 111 -10.92 -17.33 6.10
N SER A 112 -10.45 -16.27 6.73
CA SER A 112 -10.78 -16.02 8.13
C SER A 112 -10.67 -14.53 8.42
N PRO A 113 -11.37 -14.05 9.44
CA PRO A 113 -11.36 -12.62 9.74
C PRO A 113 -10.04 -12.16 10.33
N VAL A 114 -9.75 -10.87 10.17
CA VAL A 114 -8.59 -10.20 10.71
C VAL A 114 -9.09 -9.21 11.75
N PHE A 115 -8.43 -9.17 12.88
CA PHE A 115 -8.87 -8.36 14.03
C PHE A 115 -7.83 -7.33 14.41
N PRO A 116 -8.23 -6.32 15.19
CA PRO A 116 -7.27 -5.36 15.71
C PRO A 116 -6.14 -6.07 16.46
N GLY A 117 -4.93 -5.61 16.25
CA GLY A 117 -3.76 -6.21 16.88
C GLY A 117 -3.15 -7.36 16.11
N ASP A 118 -3.82 -7.87 15.10
CA ASP A 118 -3.27 -8.97 14.32
C ASP A 118 -2.02 -8.52 13.56
N ARG A 119 -1.05 -9.40 13.48
CA ARG A 119 0.08 -9.23 12.58
C ARG A 119 -0.17 -10.08 11.36
N LEU A 120 -0.27 -9.42 10.23
CA LEU A 120 -0.45 -10.10 8.95
C LEU A 120 0.91 -10.43 8.38
N GLU A 121 1.12 -11.68 8.02
CA GLU A 121 2.30 -12.09 7.27
C GLU A 121 1.87 -12.32 5.84
N VAL A 122 2.54 -11.67 4.92
CA VAL A 122 2.17 -11.68 3.51
C VAL A 122 3.31 -12.30 2.72
N ASP A 123 3.03 -13.42 2.08
CA ASP A 123 3.97 -14.05 1.16
C ASP A 123 3.54 -13.72 -0.25
N LEU A 124 4.46 -13.17 -1.03
CA LEU A 124 4.16 -12.73 -2.38
C LEU A 124 4.98 -13.54 -3.38
N VAL A 125 4.35 -13.92 -4.47
CA VAL A 125 5.02 -14.58 -5.60
C VAL A 125 4.72 -13.74 -6.83
N TRP A 126 5.77 -13.27 -7.47
CA TRP A 126 5.67 -12.47 -8.68
C TRP A 126 5.88 -13.33 -9.91
N THR A 127 5.05 -13.13 -10.92
CA THR A 127 5.22 -13.75 -12.22
C THR A 127 4.98 -12.69 -13.29
N GLY A 128 5.66 -12.84 -14.44
CA GLY A 128 5.47 -11.89 -15.53
C GLY A 128 6.78 -11.35 -16.04
N GLY A 129 6.69 -10.16 -16.59
CA GLY A 129 7.81 -9.46 -17.20
C GLY A 129 7.30 -8.63 -18.35
N SER A 130 8.20 -7.91 -19.01
CA SER A 130 7.83 -7.07 -20.17
C SER A 130 6.72 -6.08 -19.85
N GLY A 131 6.79 -5.51 -18.66
CA GLY A 131 5.87 -4.46 -18.27
C GLY A 131 4.58 -4.90 -17.61
N THR A 132 4.30 -6.19 -17.53
CA THR A 132 3.10 -6.69 -16.88
C THR A 132 3.48 -7.75 -15.85
N TRP A 133 3.04 -7.55 -14.63
CA TRP A 133 3.39 -8.44 -13.53
C TRP A 133 2.14 -8.85 -12.77
N ARG A 134 2.14 -10.09 -12.33
CA ARG A 134 1.10 -10.58 -11.43
C ARG A 134 1.73 -10.92 -10.10
N CYS A 135 1.01 -10.59 -9.05
CA CYS A 135 1.43 -10.88 -7.69
C CYS A 135 0.39 -11.77 -7.05
N ALA A 136 0.77 -12.98 -6.70
CA ALA A 136 -0.10 -13.87 -5.94
C ALA A 136 0.35 -13.80 -4.48
N ALA A 137 -0.56 -13.42 -3.60
CA ALA A 137 -0.23 -13.23 -2.20
C ALA A 137 -1.05 -14.15 -1.32
N LYS A 138 -0.40 -14.67 -0.29
CA LYS A 138 -1.07 -15.41 0.78
C LYS A 138 -0.89 -14.62 2.06
N VAL A 139 -1.98 -14.35 2.73
CA VAL A 139 -2.00 -13.57 3.96
C VAL A 139 -2.38 -14.49 5.10
N ALA A 140 -1.61 -14.45 6.17
CA ALA A 140 -1.85 -15.28 7.34
C ALA A 140 -1.72 -14.46 8.60
N THR A 141 -2.44 -14.86 9.63
CA THR A 141 -2.26 -14.36 10.99
C THR A 141 -1.72 -15.53 11.82
N GLU A 142 -1.51 -15.29 13.12
CA GLU A 142 -1.08 -16.39 14.00
C GLU A 142 -2.11 -17.51 14.06
N ARG A 143 -3.36 -17.24 13.67
CA ARG A 143 -4.40 -18.26 13.66
C ARG A 143 -4.45 -19.06 12.36
N GLY A 144 -3.59 -18.74 11.39
CA GLY A 144 -3.51 -19.45 10.12
C GLY A 144 -3.89 -18.58 8.93
N ALA A 145 -4.23 -19.22 7.82
CA ALA A 145 -4.53 -18.51 6.58
C ALA A 145 -5.72 -17.57 6.73
N ALA A 146 -5.55 -16.36 6.27
CA ALA A 146 -6.59 -15.33 6.35
C ALA A 146 -7.13 -14.94 4.97
N ALA A 147 -6.28 -14.90 3.95
CA ALA A 147 -6.73 -14.48 2.62
C ALA A 147 -5.76 -14.90 1.55
N GLN A 148 -6.26 -14.98 0.32
CA GLN A 148 -5.46 -15.14 -0.88
C GLN A 148 -5.89 -14.03 -1.84
N VAL A 149 -4.92 -13.32 -2.40
CA VAL A 149 -5.19 -12.16 -3.23
C VAL A 149 -4.29 -12.23 -4.45
N ARG A 150 -4.86 -12.00 -5.62
CA ARG A 150 -4.07 -11.89 -6.85
C ARG A 150 -4.27 -10.51 -7.45
N LEU A 151 -3.16 -9.84 -7.69
CA LEU A 151 -3.16 -8.49 -8.22
C LEU A 151 -2.38 -8.47 -9.53
N ARG A 152 -2.75 -7.58 -10.43
CA ARG A 152 -2.01 -7.35 -11.66
C ARG A 152 -1.52 -5.92 -11.66
N PHE A 153 -0.26 -5.76 -12.02
CA PHE A 153 0.41 -4.47 -12.08
C PHE A 153 0.99 -4.26 -13.46
N THR A 154 1.13 -3.01 -13.84
CA THR A 154 2.04 -2.63 -14.93
C THR A 154 3.29 -2.02 -14.30
N ALA A 155 4.38 -2.06 -15.03
CA ALA A 155 5.66 -1.54 -14.55
C ALA A 155 6.49 -1.12 -15.73
N GLU A 156 7.45 -0.23 -15.46
CA GLU A 156 8.48 0.08 -16.43
C GLU A 156 9.65 -0.85 -16.18
N GLU A 157 10.28 -1.27 -17.25
CA GLU A 157 11.45 -2.13 -17.12
C GLU A 157 12.69 -1.25 -16.98
N ALA A 158 13.52 -1.57 -16.00
CA ALA A 158 14.74 -0.79 -15.75
C ALA A 158 15.85 -1.18 -16.72
#